data_d8356c62cd278702935185377cbad4a8
#
_entry.id   d8356c62cd278702935185377cbad4a8
#
_cell.length_a   1.000
_cell.length_b   1.000
_cell.length_c   1.000
_cell.angle_alpha   90.00
_cell.angle_beta   90.00
_cell.angle_gamma   90.00
#
_symmetry.space_group_name_H-M   'P 1'
#
loop_
_entity.id
_entity.type
_entity.pdbx_description
1 polymer ?
#
loop_
_entity_poly.entity_id
_entity_poly.type
_entity_poly.pdbx_seq_one_letter_code
_entity_poly.pdbx_strand_id
1 'polypeptide(L)'
;MKKSLILIITAAFVFQACSDFLNKLPYDSIGTESEISGSDAVSLVNAAYQPLQWPKFYNMRMWTTDIIAGESNVGANGGTDGIETVQLANFTADPSNAAAIDIWRGTPGILRANLALKVLPDTEMDPDLKKRLIAECKFLRAHYYFILVRFFGDVPLRTEPLYAGDNLTIARTPKEKVYDLIIKDTKDAILDLPYKAEYGEKDLGRACKEAAECQLAKVYLTLGNNYQEVVNLCQDIENQGYDLSKMDYADNWYNEKTKKLLKNGPESLFEIQYTGDPAAGDFWDNACQSQWRSVFMAPRDAGMVGGGGYGWQHVCEHFVNAYEKGDKRKDVTIFYEGCPDFDDIEYEPTRSTTGYNVRKWCVPTSINNKFDNCPANTVVYRFADVLLMKAEALNELQQTKQAQVPLNIVRARAGLDPVTTEDYTEMKNRIIHERRMELAFEGHRWFDMIRIDGGQYAVDFLKGVGKKNVNLNRLLLPVPQVEIDANGDITQNPGY
;
A
#
# COMPACT_ATOMS: atom_id res chain seq x y z
N MET A 1 14.60 55.45 40.31
CA MET A 1 13.22 55.16 39.94
C MET A 1 13.00 54.85 38.44
N LYS A 2 13.56 55.61 37.48
CA LYS A 2 13.36 55.32 36.03
C LYS A 2 13.96 54.02 35.54
N LYS A 3 15.08 53.51 36.05
CA LYS A 3 15.70 52.23 35.65
C LYS A 3 14.94 51.00 36.16
N SER A 4 14.32 51.08 37.32
CA SER A 4 13.50 49.99 37.89
C SER A 4 12.14 49.83 37.15
N LEU A 5 11.61 50.95 36.61
CA LEU A 5 10.34 50.91 35.88
C LEU A 5 10.51 50.26 34.47
N ILE A 6 11.67 50.50 33.83
CA ILE A 6 11.99 49.86 32.54
C ILE A 6 12.20 48.37 32.67
N LEU A 7 12.79 47.88 33.76
CA LEU A 7 13.00 46.46 34.04
C LEU A 7 11.68 45.73 34.28
N ILE A 8 10.69 46.35 34.93
CA ILE A 8 9.36 45.79 35.20
C ILE A 8 8.53 45.71 33.89
N ILE A 9 8.63 46.74 33.01
CA ILE A 9 7.94 46.71 31.71
C ILE A 9 8.53 45.67 30.78
N THR A 10 9.86 45.49 30.77
CA THR A 10 10.52 44.46 29.95
C THR A 10 10.17 43.05 30.46
N ALA A 11 10.07 42.82 31.76
CA ALA A 11 9.64 41.56 32.34
C ALA A 11 8.16 41.23 32.03
N ALA A 12 7.28 42.24 31.97
CA ALA A 12 5.87 42.02 31.63
C ALA A 12 5.66 41.61 30.15
N PHE A 13 6.52 42.09 29.22
CA PHE A 13 6.44 41.67 27.82
C PHE A 13 7.00 40.26 27.55
N VAL A 14 7.89 39.76 28.39
CA VAL A 14 8.44 38.40 28.26
C VAL A 14 7.43 37.33 28.73
N PHE A 15 6.53 37.65 29.62
CA PHE A 15 5.47 36.73 30.10
C PHE A 15 4.27 36.60 29.16
N GLN A 16 4.03 37.56 28.26
CA GLN A 16 2.95 37.44 27.27
C GLN A 16 3.36 36.63 26.01
N ALA A 17 4.65 36.47 25.73
CA ALA A 17 5.12 35.71 24.56
C ALA A 17 5.15 34.19 24.75
N CYS A 18 4.91 33.68 25.98
CA CYS A 18 4.99 32.25 26.27
C CYS A 18 3.62 31.57 26.41
N SER A 19 2.49 32.30 26.38
CA SER A 19 1.15 31.66 26.54
C SER A 19 0.74 30.86 25.30
N ASP A 20 1.08 31.33 24.11
CA ASP A 20 0.70 30.66 22.85
C ASP A 20 1.57 29.42 22.53
N PHE A 21 2.78 29.36 23.12
CA PHE A 21 3.64 28.18 22.95
C PHE A 21 3.21 27.00 23.84
N LEU A 22 2.62 27.29 24.99
CA LEU A 22 2.13 26.27 25.94
C LEU A 22 0.70 25.78 25.64
N ASN A 23 -0.04 26.53 24.81
CA ASN A 23 -1.40 26.18 24.40
C ASN A 23 -1.46 25.47 23.02
N LYS A 24 -0.36 24.99 22.49
CA LYS A 24 -0.42 24.05 21.37
C LYS A 24 -1.01 22.74 21.87
N LEU A 25 -2.28 22.52 21.53
CA LEU A 25 -2.91 21.22 21.68
C LEU A 25 -2.07 20.19 20.93
N PRO A 26 -1.84 18.99 21.48
CA PRO A 26 -1.24 17.90 20.74
C PRO A 26 -1.98 17.73 19.39
N TYR A 27 -1.25 17.41 18.34
CA TYR A 27 -1.82 17.19 16.99
C TYR A 27 -2.97 16.17 16.96
N ASP A 28 -3.13 15.38 18.03
CA ASP A 28 -4.16 14.36 18.21
C ASP A 28 -5.36 14.81 19.11
N SER A 29 -5.39 16.06 19.55
CA SER A 29 -6.50 16.60 20.33
C SER A 29 -7.00 17.91 19.73
N ILE A 30 -8.20 17.90 19.18
CA ILE A 30 -8.94 19.11 18.83
C ILE A 30 -9.71 19.52 20.08
N GLY A 31 -9.45 20.74 20.57
CA GLY A 31 -10.25 21.30 21.65
C GLY A 31 -11.72 21.39 21.20
N THR A 32 -12.62 20.94 22.04
CA THR A 32 -14.06 20.80 21.77
C THR A 32 -14.80 22.13 21.53
N GLU A 33 -14.12 23.27 21.48
CA GLU A 33 -14.74 24.62 21.40
C GLU A 33 -14.17 25.53 20.31
N SER A 34 -13.23 25.08 19.48
CA SER A 34 -12.76 25.90 18.34
C SER A 34 -13.58 25.60 17.09
N GLU A 35 -14.19 26.62 16.51
CA GLU A 35 -14.75 26.55 15.15
C GLU A 35 -13.62 26.12 14.18
N ILE A 36 -13.78 24.93 13.58
CA ILE A 36 -12.84 24.41 12.61
C ILE A 36 -13.10 25.11 11.29
N SER A 37 -12.10 25.82 10.77
CA SER A 37 -12.20 26.46 9.47
C SER A 37 -12.13 25.45 8.32
N GLY A 38 -12.58 25.83 7.13
CA GLY A 38 -12.49 24.98 5.95
C GLY A 38 -11.05 24.56 5.60
N SER A 39 -10.01 25.36 5.93
CA SER A 39 -8.60 25.01 5.78
C SER A 39 -8.16 23.94 6.80
N ASP A 40 -8.67 24.02 8.02
CA ASP A 40 -8.40 23.02 9.06
C ASP A 40 -9.06 21.69 8.71
N ALA A 41 -10.25 21.71 8.10
CA ALA A 41 -10.94 20.55 7.61
C ALA A 41 -10.11 19.78 6.56
N VAL A 42 -9.50 20.47 5.60
CA VAL A 42 -8.58 19.84 4.62
C VAL A 42 -7.36 19.25 5.34
N SER A 43 -6.82 19.94 6.34
CA SER A 43 -5.69 19.46 7.13
C SER A 43 -6.02 18.19 7.92
N LEU A 44 -7.24 18.07 8.48
CA LEU A 44 -7.71 16.85 9.13
C LEU A 44 -7.74 15.65 8.19
N VAL A 45 -8.23 15.84 6.97
CA VAL A 45 -8.24 14.78 5.96
C VAL A 45 -6.83 14.42 5.52
N ASN A 46 -5.94 15.40 5.32
CA ASN A 46 -4.53 15.15 5.02
C ASN A 46 -3.85 14.34 6.16
N ALA A 47 -4.21 14.60 7.41
CA ALA A 47 -3.73 13.82 8.54
C ALA A 47 -4.16 12.34 8.47
N ALA A 48 -5.32 12.01 7.85
CA ALA A 48 -5.73 10.63 7.64
C ALA A 48 -4.95 9.92 6.51
N TYR A 49 -4.45 10.66 5.50
CA TYR A 49 -3.54 10.11 4.48
C TYR A 49 -2.14 9.84 5.00
N GLN A 50 -1.65 10.69 5.90
CA GLN A 50 -0.25 10.72 6.30
C GLN A 50 0.31 9.37 6.81
N PRO A 51 -0.43 8.53 7.60
CA PRO A 51 0.08 7.24 8.04
C PRO A 51 0.38 6.25 6.91
N LEU A 52 -0.21 6.42 5.72
CA LEU A 52 0.14 5.61 4.55
C LEU A 52 1.62 5.78 4.15
N GLN A 53 2.19 6.96 4.36
CA GLN A 53 3.58 7.28 4.04
C GLN A 53 4.58 6.73 5.07
N TRP A 54 4.10 6.31 6.25
CA TRP A 54 4.98 5.98 7.37
C TRP A 54 5.99 4.90 7.03
N PRO A 55 7.23 5.05 7.55
CA PRO A 55 8.29 4.07 7.38
C PRO A 55 7.86 2.65 7.71
N LYS A 56 7.21 2.47 8.83
CA LYS A 56 6.78 1.18 9.36
C LYS A 56 5.41 0.72 8.83
N PHE A 57 4.94 1.30 7.73
CA PHE A 57 3.71 0.89 7.05
C PHE A 57 3.96 0.64 5.56
N TYR A 58 3.43 1.44 4.63
CA TYR A 58 3.65 1.21 3.20
C TYR A 58 5.10 1.36 2.76
N ASN A 59 5.84 2.25 3.41
CA ASN A 59 7.22 2.53 3.03
C ASN A 59 8.20 1.40 3.39
N MET A 60 7.78 0.44 4.25
CA MET A 60 8.59 -0.74 4.59
C MET A 60 7.77 -2.02 4.74
N ARG A 61 6.71 -2.04 5.56
CA ARG A 61 6.06 -3.31 5.94
C ARG A 61 5.17 -3.92 4.87
N MET A 62 4.53 -3.12 4.04
CA MET A 62 3.65 -3.68 2.99
C MET A 62 4.40 -4.46 1.90
N TRP A 63 5.67 -4.17 1.67
CA TRP A 63 6.48 -4.94 0.72
C TRP A 63 6.99 -6.26 1.28
N THR A 64 6.93 -6.48 2.60
CA THR A 64 7.23 -7.79 3.19
C THR A 64 6.25 -8.88 2.69
N THR A 65 5.08 -8.49 2.18
CA THR A 65 4.11 -9.40 1.57
C THR A 65 4.67 -10.21 0.41
N ASP A 66 5.58 -9.62 -0.39
CA ASP A 66 6.22 -10.30 -1.52
C ASP A 66 7.20 -11.38 -1.03
N ILE A 67 7.83 -11.15 0.13
CA ILE A 67 8.72 -12.10 0.79
C ILE A 67 7.91 -13.23 1.45
N ILE A 68 6.81 -12.91 2.12
CA ILE A 68 5.89 -13.89 2.71
C ILE A 68 5.29 -14.79 1.61
N ALA A 69 4.94 -14.20 0.45
CA ALA A 69 4.44 -14.92 -0.71
C ALA A 69 5.47 -15.87 -1.36
N GLY A 70 6.73 -15.85 -0.91
CA GLY A 70 7.78 -16.74 -1.40
C GLY A 70 8.41 -16.29 -2.73
N GLU A 71 8.09 -15.09 -3.25
CA GLU A 71 8.63 -14.59 -4.51
C GLU A 71 10.07 -14.05 -4.37
N SER A 72 10.46 -13.73 -3.14
CA SER A 72 11.79 -13.25 -2.78
C SER A 72 12.15 -13.66 -1.36
N ASN A 73 13.43 -13.47 -1.01
CA ASN A 73 13.97 -13.67 0.33
C ASN A 73 14.57 -12.36 0.85
N VAL A 74 14.70 -12.24 2.17
CA VAL A 74 15.52 -11.18 2.75
C VAL A 74 16.97 -11.43 2.37
N GLY A 75 17.57 -10.47 1.69
CA GLY A 75 18.93 -10.58 1.17
C GLY A 75 19.96 -9.80 1.97
N ALA A 76 19.51 -8.74 2.65
CA ALA A 76 20.40 -7.85 3.36
C ALA A 76 21.26 -8.61 4.40
N ASN A 77 22.55 -8.34 4.37
CA ASN A 77 23.54 -8.96 5.26
C ASN A 77 23.46 -10.51 5.28
N GLY A 78 23.28 -11.13 4.09
CA GLY A 78 23.14 -12.58 3.97
C GLY A 78 21.86 -13.15 4.58
N GLY A 79 20.81 -12.35 4.69
CA GLY A 79 19.51 -12.74 5.26
C GLY A 79 19.42 -12.59 6.79
N THR A 80 20.37 -11.92 7.41
CA THR A 80 20.40 -11.71 8.87
C THR A 80 19.87 -10.34 9.29
N ASP A 81 19.77 -9.40 8.37
CA ASP A 81 19.17 -8.10 8.60
C ASP A 81 17.65 -8.17 8.32
N GLY A 82 16.82 -7.77 9.29
CA GLY A 82 15.37 -7.91 9.20
C GLY A 82 14.85 -9.29 9.60
N ILE A 83 15.36 -9.81 10.72
CA ILE A 83 14.97 -11.12 11.25
C ILE A 83 13.45 -11.27 11.43
N GLU A 84 12.74 -10.21 11.76
CA GLU A 84 11.28 -10.19 11.88
C GLU A 84 10.57 -10.53 10.56
N THR A 85 11.12 -10.05 9.43
CA THR A 85 10.60 -10.40 8.09
C THR A 85 10.95 -11.84 7.71
N VAL A 86 12.16 -12.30 8.06
CA VAL A 86 12.56 -13.73 7.88
C VAL A 86 11.65 -14.66 8.66
N GLN A 87 11.25 -14.30 9.88
CA GLN A 87 10.31 -15.09 10.69
C GLN A 87 8.93 -15.16 10.02
N LEU A 88 8.41 -14.05 9.49
CA LEU A 88 7.17 -14.04 8.72
C LEU A 88 7.27 -14.95 7.48
N ALA A 89 8.33 -14.79 6.69
CA ALA A 89 8.56 -15.56 5.47
C ALA A 89 8.74 -17.07 5.70
N ASN A 90 9.18 -17.49 6.88
CA ASN A 90 9.36 -18.88 7.27
C ASN A 90 8.20 -19.42 8.12
N PHE A 91 7.17 -18.60 8.36
CA PHE A 91 6.00 -18.96 9.18
C PHE A 91 6.40 -19.41 10.61
N THR A 92 7.41 -18.75 11.17
CA THR A 92 7.93 -18.96 12.52
C THR A 92 7.74 -17.74 13.43
N ALA A 93 7.07 -16.69 12.93
CA ALA A 93 6.75 -15.52 13.71
C ALA A 93 5.89 -15.89 14.93
N ASP A 94 6.12 -15.20 16.03
CA ASP A 94 5.35 -15.28 17.27
C ASP A 94 4.70 -13.91 17.58
N PRO A 95 3.89 -13.78 18.65
CA PRO A 95 3.23 -12.52 19.00
C PRO A 95 4.14 -11.34 19.34
N SER A 96 5.46 -11.56 19.50
CA SER A 96 6.46 -10.51 19.71
C SER A 96 7.06 -9.98 18.41
N ASN A 97 6.68 -10.52 17.26
CA ASN A 97 7.25 -10.16 15.96
C ASN A 97 7.07 -8.68 15.64
N ALA A 98 8.18 -7.96 15.46
CA ALA A 98 8.18 -6.51 15.26
C ALA A 98 7.45 -6.08 13.97
N ALA A 99 7.51 -6.87 12.90
CA ALA A 99 6.80 -6.54 11.67
C ALA A 99 5.28 -6.67 11.82
N ALA A 100 4.79 -7.68 12.55
CA ALA A 100 3.37 -7.82 12.87
C ALA A 100 2.89 -6.65 13.75
N ILE A 101 3.70 -6.24 14.75
CA ILE A 101 3.42 -5.07 15.58
C ILE A 101 3.34 -3.79 14.74
N ASP A 102 4.30 -3.57 13.86
CA ASP A 102 4.35 -2.39 13.00
C ASP A 102 3.12 -2.31 12.07
N ILE A 103 2.70 -3.45 11.47
CA ILE A 103 1.51 -3.50 10.60
C ILE A 103 0.23 -3.21 11.40
N TRP A 104 0.09 -3.81 12.59
CA TRP A 104 -1.06 -3.56 13.46
C TRP A 104 -1.15 -2.08 13.86
N ARG A 105 -0.03 -1.49 14.23
CA ARG A 105 0.08 -0.08 14.66
C ARG A 105 0.20 0.91 13.51
N GLY A 106 0.36 0.45 12.28
CA GLY A 106 0.45 1.31 11.09
C GLY A 106 -0.86 1.96 10.67
N THR A 107 -1.94 1.82 11.47
CA THR A 107 -3.30 2.25 11.11
C THR A 107 -3.91 3.41 11.93
N PRO A 108 -3.14 4.39 12.47
CA PRO A 108 -3.75 5.56 13.13
C PRO A 108 -4.63 6.38 12.20
N GLY A 109 -4.50 6.19 10.88
CA GLY A 109 -5.39 6.78 9.89
C GLY A 109 -6.87 6.47 10.11
N ILE A 110 -7.21 5.33 10.74
CA ILE A 110 -8.59 5.01 11.14
C ILE A 110 -9.13 6.05 12.13
N LEU A 111 -8.39 6.33 13.21
CA LEU A 111 -8.81 7.30 14.23
C LEU A 111 -8.88 8.71 13.67
N ARG A 112 -7.92 9.07 12.80
CA ARG A 112 -7.88 10.38 12.12
C ARG A 112 -9.03 10.52 11.13
N ALA A 113 -9.37 9.48 10.38
CA ALA A 113 -10.55 9.46 9.52
C ALA A 113 -11.86 9.56 10.35
N ASN A 114 -11.94 8.84 11.47
CA ASN A 114 -13.11 8.94 12.38
C ASN A 114 -13.29 10.37 12.90
N LEU A 115 -12.18 11.02 13.31
CA LEU A 115 -12.24 12.41 13.77
C LEU A 115 -12.72 13.35 12.66
N ALA A 116 -12.16 13.23 11.46
CA ALA A 116 -12.60 14.04 10.31
C ALA A 116 -14.08 13.79 9.98
N LEU A 117 -14.52 12.52 9.95
CA LEU A 117 -15.91 12.15 9.71
C LEU A 117 -16.90 12.69 10.77
N LYS A 118 -16.41 12.90 12.00
CA LYS A 118 -17.21 13.49 13.09
C LYS A 118 -17.35 15.01 12.94
N VAL A 119 -16.29 15.68 12.51
CA VAL A 119 -16.19 17.14 12.48
C VAL A 119 -16.70 17.75 11.17
N LEU A 120 -16.37 17.13 10.02
CA LEU A 120 -16.69 17.68 8.70
C LEU A 120 -18.19 18.01 8.47
N PRO A 121 -19.18 17.21 8.93
CA PRO A 121 -20.58 17.52 8.71
C PRO A 121 -20.99 18.90 9.22
N ASP A 122 -20.45 19.31 10.37
CA ASP A 122 -20.81 20.56 11.06
C ASP A 122 -19.89 21.74 10.66
N THR A 123 -18.82 21.50 9.88
CA THR A 123 -17.89 22.55 9.44
C THR A 123 -18.51 23.42 8.33
N GLU A 124 -18.46 24.73 8.46
CA GLU A 124 -18.87 25.65 7.39
C GLU A 124 -17.79 25.72 6.30
N MET A 125 -18.11 25.22 5.11
CA MET A 125 -17.23 25.20 3.95
C MET A 125 -18.02 24.95 2.66
N ASP A 126 -17.36 25.02 1.51
CA ASP A 126 -17.94 24.66 0.23
C ASP A 126 -18.59 23.26 0.28
N PRO A 127 -19.87 23.12 -0.10
CA PRO A 127 -20.61 21.86 0.06
C PRO A 127 -20.05 20.70 -0.77
N ASP A 128 -19.52 20.96 -1.96
CA ASP A 128 -19.00 19.91 -2.84
C ASP A 128 -17.61 19.46 -2.34
N LEU A 129 -16.79 20.40 -1.88
CA LEU A 129 -15.53 20.07 -1.20
C LEU A 129 -15.80 19.25 0.07
N LYS A 130 -16.80 19.62 0.88
CA LYS A 130 -17.20 18.87 2.08
C LYS A 130 -17.55 17.41 1.76
N LYS A 131 -18.41 17.19 0.75
CA LYS A 131 -18.78 15.83 0.31
C LYS A 131 -17.56 15.03 -0.09
N ARG A 132 -16.68 15.62 -0.92
CA ARG A 132 -15.44 14.99 -1.35
C ARG A 132 -14.55 14.59 -0.17
N LEU A 133 -14.32 15.50 0.78
CA LEU A 133 -13.48 15.23 1.95
C LEU A 133 -14.05 14.13 2.86
N ILE A 134 -15.36 14.08 3.04
CA ILE A 134 -16.05 13.00 3.75
C ILE A 134 -15.83 11.66 3.00
N ALA A 135 -15.98 11.67 1.69
CA ALA A 135 -15.78 10.48 0.85
C ALA A 135 -14.32 9.99 0.89
N GLU A 136 -13.34 10.90 0.86
CA GLU A 136 -11.92 10.57 1.02
C GLU A 136 -11.67 9.88 2.38
N CYS A 137 -12.24 10.39 3.48
CA CYS A 137 -12.11 9.78 4.80
C CYS A 137 -12.73 8.38 4.88
N LYS A 138 -13.90 8.16 4.25
CA LYS A 138 -14.54 6.84 4.17
C LYS A 138 -13.67 5.86 3.37
N PHE A 139 -13.17 6.28 2.20
CA PHE A 139 -12.24 5.47 1.40
C PHE A 139 -11.01 5.06 2.23
N LEU A 140 -10.36 6.02 2.92
CA LEU A 140 -9.17 5.77 3.71
C LEU A 140 -9.45 4.82 4.90
N ARG A 141 -10.56 5.03 5.63
CA ARG A 141 -10.95 4.15 6.73
C ARG A 141 -11.17 2.72 6.25
N ALA A 142 -11.90 2.57 5.15
CA ALA A 142 -12.10 1.28 4.50
C ALA A 142 -10.77 0.65 4.07
N HIS A 143 -9.85 1.44 3.51
CA HIS A 143 -8.54 0.98 3.07
C HIS A 143 -7.69 0.43 4.23
N TYR A 144 -7.61 1.16 5.35
CA TYR A 144 -6.90 0.71 6.55
C TYR A 144 -7.50 -0.58 7.12
N TYR A 145 -8.83 -0.65 7.25
CA TYR A 145 -9.50 -1.87 7.72
C TYR A 145 -9.31 -3.04 6.76
N PHE A 146 -9.29 -2.80 5.45
CA PHE A 146 -9.05 -3.84 4.45
C PHE A 146 -7.63 -4.41 4.55
N ILE A 147 -6.64 -3.61 4.91
CA ILE A 147 -5.30 -4.09 5.22
C ILE A 147 -5.32 -4.94 6.50
N LEU A 148 -5.86 -4.41 7.60
CA LEU A 148 -5.88 -5.10 8.89
C LEU A 148 -6.59 -6.44 8.83
N VAL A 149 -7.82 -6.50 8.27
CA VAL A 149 -8.63 -7.72 8.24
C VAL A 149 -7.97 -8.84 7.42
N ARG A 150 -7.23 -8.49 6.36
CA ARG A 150 -6.51 -9.47 5.56
C ARG A 150 -5.26 -10.03 6.25
N PHE A 151 -4.62 -9.25 7.12
CA PHE A 151 -3.47 -9.74 7.89
C PHE A 151 -3.87 -10.48 9.17
N PHE A 152 -4.91 -10.01 9.89
CA PHE A 152 -5.19 -10.46 11.24
C PHE A 152 -6.54 -11.16 11.43
N GLY A 153 -7.40 -11.17 10.40
CA GLY A 153 -8.77 -11.66 10.54
C GLY A 153 -9.63 -10.69 11.37
N ASP A 154 -10.16 -11.17 12.49
CA ASP A 154 -10.92 -10.33 13.41
C ASP A 154 -10.03 -9.23 13.99
N VAL A 155 -10.56 -8.00 14.06
CA VAL A 155 -9.83 -6.82 14.58
C VAL A 155 -10.77 -5.91 15.37
N PRO A 156 -10.26 -5.09 16.30
CA PRO A 156 -11.06 -4.07 16.95
C PRO A 156 -11.70 -3.10 15.94
N LEU A 157 -13.02 -2.96 15.95
CA LEU A 157 -13.75 -2.11 15.00
C LEU A 157 -14.19 -0.81 15.70
N ARG A 158 -13.54 0.30 15.35
CA ARG A 158 -13.87 1.65 15.83
C ARG A 158 -14.35 2.51 14.70
N THR A 159 -15.50 3.13 14.87
CA THR A 159 -16.11 4.05 13.89
C THR A 159 -16.25 5.48 14.41
N GLU A 160 -15.94 5.69 15.70
CA GLU A 160 -15.97 6.99 16.37
C GLU A 160 -14.56 7.40 16.78
N PRO A 161 -14.30 8.72 16.91
CA PRO A 161 -13.05 9.21 17.47
C PRO A 161 -12.88 8.78 18.93
N LEU A 162 -11.66 8.81 19.43
CA LEU A 162 -11.35 8.56 20.83
C LEU A 162 -11.05 9.87 21.55
N TYR A 163 -11.66 10.06 22.71
CA TYR A 163 -11.45 11.21 23.60
C TYR A 163 -10.84 10.78 24.93
N ALA A 164 -10.30 11.73 25.67
CA ALA A 164 -9.81 11.48 27.02
C ALA A 164 -10.94 10.96 27.93
N GLY A 165 -10.72 9.80 28.53
CA GLY A 165 -11.70 9.14 29.38
C GLY A 165 -12.57 8.08 28.70
N ASP A 166 -12.47 7.93 27.39
CA ASP A 166 -13.18 6.86 26.67
C ASP A 166 -12.63 5.47 27.03
N ASN A 167 -13.48 4.46 26.90
CA ASN A 167 -13.05 3.08 27.02
C ASN A 167 -12.12 2.72 25.84
N LEU A 168 -10.85 2.47 26.13
CA LEU A 168 -9.86 2.06 25.14
C LEU A 168 -9.92 0.56 24.85
N THR A 169 -10.52 -0.24 25.74
CA THR A 169 -10.57 -1.70 25.61
C THR A 169 -11.83 -2.11 24.84
N ILE A 170 -11.64 -2.69 23.66
CA ILE A 170 -12.70 -3.34 22.88
C ILE A 170 -12.21 -4.67 22.37
N ALA A 171 -13.08 -5.67 22.39
CA ALA A 171 -12.79 -6.97 21.81
C ALA A 171 -12.59 -6.89 20.29
N ARG A 172 -11.98 -7.92 19.73
CA ARG A 172 -11.93 -8.09 18.26
C ARG A 172 -13.35 -8.33 17.73
N THR A 173 -13.69 -7.62 16.69
CA THR A 173 -14.96 -7.76 15.97
C THR A 173 -14.79 -8.83 14.88
N PRO A 174 -15.76 -9.75 14.69
CA PRO A 174 -15.72 -10.72 13.62
C PRO A 174 -15.46 -10.07 12.27
N LYS A 175 -14.57 -10.67 11.48
CA LYS A 175 -14.12 -10.14 10.18
C LYS A 175 -15.27 -9.80 9.23
N GLU A 176 -16.37 -10.55 9.28
CA GLU A 176 -17.55 -10.31 8.46
C GLU A 176 -18.13 -8.92 8.71
N LYS A 177 -18.18 -8.48 9.98
CA LYS A 177 -18.65 -7.14 10.36
C LYS A 177 -17.66 -6.04 9.98
N VAL A 178 -16.37 -6.37 9.99
CA VAL A 178 -15.34 -5.45 9.47
C VAL A 178 -15.51 -5.28 7.94
N TYR A 179 -15.75 -6.37 7.20
CA TYR A 179 -16.06 -6.29 5.78
C TYR A 179 -17.37 -5.55 5.49
N ASP A 180 -18.42 -5.69 6.32
CA ASP A 180 -19.67 -4.90 6.19
C ASP A 180 -19.35 -3.39 6.20
N LEU A 181 -18.50 -2.92 7.15
CA LEU A 181 -18.07 -1.52 7.21
C LEU A 181 -17.24 -1.12 5.99
N ILE A 182 -16.26 -1.94 5.59
CA ILE A 182 -15.41 -1.66 4.43
C ILE A 182 -16.26 -1.48 3.17
N ILE A 183 -17.22 -2.37 2.92
CA ILE A 183 -18.12 -2.30 1.78
C ILE A 183 -18.99 -1.05 1.86
N LYS A 184 -19.55 -0.77 3.02
CA LYS A 184 -20.39 0.42 3.22
C LYS A 184 -19.62 1.71 2.97
N ASP A 185 -18.47 1.88 3.61
CA ASP A 185 -17.66 3.08 3.48
C ASP A 185 -17.15 3.27 2.05
N THR A 186 -16.75 2.18 1.37
CA THR A 186 -16.27 2.26 -0.01
C THR A 186 -17.42 2.60 -0.97
N LYS A 187 -18.61 2.02 -0.80
CA LYS A 187 -19.81 2.39 -1.60
C LYS A 187 -20.20 3.85 -1.39
N ASP A 188 -20.21 4.30 -0.16
CA ASP A 188 -20.51 5.70 0.15
C ASP A 188 -19.46 6.64 -0.49
N ALA A 189 -18.18 6.25 -0.50
CA ALA A 189 -17.10 7.02 -1.12
C ALA A 189 -17.28 7.12 -2.64
N ILE A 190 -17.67 6.04 -3.32
CA ILE A 190 -17.93 6.02 -4.78
C ILE A 190 -18.97 7.05 -5.20
N LEU A 191 -19.95 7.36 -4.35
CA LEU A 191 -21.03 8.31 -4.68
C LEU A 191 -20.55 9.76 -4.78
N ASP A 192 -19.57 10.14 -3.94
CA ASP A 192 -19.19 11.54 -3.74
C ASP A 192 -17.73 11.85 -4.16
N LEU A 193 -16.91 10.83 -4.47
CA LEU A 193 -15.58 11.05 -5.04
C LEU A 193 -15.66 11.43 -6.51
N PRO A 194 -14.90 12.46 -6.95
CA PRO A 194 -14.77 12.77 -8.37
C PRO A 194 -13.93 11.70 -9.09
N TYR A 195 -14.08 11.63 -10.41
CA TYR A 195 -13.14 10.89 -11.24
C TYR A 195 -11.77 11.55 -11.24
N LYS A 196 -10.71 10.77 -11.45
CA LYS A 196 -9.34 11.29 -11.47
C LYS A 196 -9.14 12.45 -12.44
N ALA A 197 -9.80 12.38 -13.61
CA ALA A 197 -9.73 13.40 -14.64
C ALA A 197 -10.38 14.75 -14.24
N GLU A 198 -11.19 14.75 -13.20
CA GLU A 198 -11.86 15.96 -12.68
C GLU A 198 -11.00 16.69 -11.63
N TYR A 199 -9.93 16.07 -11.15
CA TYR A 199 -9.01 16.70 -10.21
C TYR A 199 -8.08 17.72 -10.90
N GLY A 200 -7.96 18.90 -10.30
CA GLY A 200 -6.90 19.84 -10.64
C GLY A 200 -5.53 19.36 -10.15
N GLU A 201 -4.47 19.95 -10.68
CA GLU A 201 -3.08 19.57 -10.41
C GLU A 201 -2.75 19.49 -8.90
N LYS A 202 -3.33 20.38 -8.08
CA LYS A 202 -3.09 20.43 -6.62
C LYS A 202 -3.72 19.28 -5.84
N ASP A 203 -4.76 18.67 -6.40
CA ASP A 203 -5.49 17.57 -5.76
C ASP A 203 -5.17 16.22 -6.40
N LEU A 204 -4.35 16.21 -7.45
CA LEU A 204 -3.93 14.99 -8.11
C LEU A 204 -3.17 14.09 -7.12
N GLY A 205 -3.60 12.81 -7.03
CA GLY A 205 -3.07 11.84 -6.07
C GLY A 205 -3.95 11.62 -4.83
N ARG A 206 -5.02 12.42 -4.65
CA ARG A 206 -6.08 12.10 -3.70
C ARG A 206 -6.90 10.89 -4.15
N ALA A 207 -7.62 10.27 -3.22
CA ALA A 207 -8.55 9.20 -3.56
C ALA A 207 -9.57 9.70 -4.59
N CYS A 208 -9.73 8.97 -5.67
CA CYS A 208 -10.69 9.22 -6.74
C CYS A 208 -11.73 8.10 -6.82
N LYS A 209 -12.78 8.31 -7.59
CA LYS A 209 -13.86 7.35 -7.73
C LYS A 209 -13.35 6.00 -8.24
N GLU A 210 -12.48 6.01 -9.23
CA GLU A 210 -11.89 4.78 -9.79
C GLU A 210 -11.05 4.01 -8.75
N ALA A 211 -10.38 4.72 -7.84
CA ALA A 211 -9.65 4.08 -6.74
C ALA A 211 -10.61 3.36 -5.78
N ALA A 212 -11.76 3.97 -5.46
CA ALA A 212 -12.78 3.38 -4.61
C ALA A 212 -13.48 2.20 -5.32
N GLU A 213 -13.78 2.30 -6.60
CA GLU A 213 -14.33 1.21 -7.42
C GLU A 213 -13.35 0.02 -7.48
N CYS A 214 -12.07 0.28 -7.71
CA CYS A 214 -11.01 -0.74 -7.70
C CYS A 214 -10.91 -1.41 -6.32
N GLN A 215 -10.96 -0.64 -5.23
CA GLN A 215 -10.95 -1.18 -3.88
C GLN A 215 -12.15 -2.08 -3.62
N LEU A 216 -13.37 -1.67 -4.00
CA LEU A 216 -14.59 -2.46 -3.81
C LEU A 216 -14.55 -3.77 -4.62
N ALA A 217 -14.09 -3.71 -5.87
CA ALA A 217 -13.89 -4.89 -6.71
C ALA A 217 -12.93 -5.88 -6.04
N LYS A 218 -11.81 -5.38 -5.50
CA LYS A 218 -10.83 -6.19 -4.77
C LYS A 218 -11.40 -6.80 -3.48
N VAL A 219 -12.24 -6.08 -2.76
CA VAL A 219 -12.95 -6.58 -1.57
C VAL A 219 -13.87 -7.75 -1.96
N TYR A 220 -14.67 -7.62 -3.01
CA TYR A 220 -15.55 -8.68 -3.47
C TYR A 220 -14.80 -9.92 -3.94
N LEU A 221 -13.69 -9.76 -4.67
CA LEU A 221 -12.83 -10.89 -5.04
C LEU A 221 -12.20 -11.56 -3.81
N THR A 222 -11.84 -10.79 -2.79
CA THR A 222 -11.32 -11.34 -1.52
C THR A 222 -12.36 -12.17 -0.79
N LEU A 223 -13.63 -11.78 -0.85
CA LEU A 223 -14.76 -12.50 -0.27
C LEU A 223 -15.25 -13.67 -1.16
N GLY A 224 -14.82 -13.75 -2.41
CA GLY A 224 -15.27 -14.77 -3.36
C GLY A 224 -16.74 -14.64 -3.74
N ASN A 225 -17.25 -13.42 -3.83
CA ASN A 225 -18.66 -13.17 -4.12
C ASN A 225 -18.88 -11.94 -5.00
N ASN A 226 -20.14 -11.66 -5.38
CA ASN A 226 -20.53 -10.46 -6.14
C ASN A 226 -19.73 -10.26 -7.45
N TYR A 227 -19.34 -11.33 -8.14
CA TYR A 227 -18.51 -11.26 -9.35
C TYR A 227 -19.11 -10.38 -10.45
N GLN A 228 -20.46 -10.35 -10.60
CA GLN A 228 -21.09 -9.44 -11.57
C GLN A 228 -20.83 -7.98 -11.21
N GLU A 229 -20.85 -7.63 -9.92
CA GLU A 229 -20.54 -6.28 -9.47
C GLU A 229 -19.07 -5.93 -9.70
N VAL A 230 -18.16 -6.90 -9.53
CA VAL A 230 -16.75 -6.70 -9.92
C VAL A 230 -16.64 -6.34 -11.39
N VAL A 231 -17.34 -7.06 -12.27
CA VAL A 231 -17.35 -6.76 -13.72
C VAL A 231 -17.89 -5.35 -13.98
N ASN A 232 -18.97 -4.96 -13.30
CA ASN A 232 -19.58 -3.63 -13.47
C ASN A 232 -18.62 -2.51 -13.04
N LEU A 233 -18.03 -2.61 -11.85
CA LEU A 233 -17.05 -1.65 -11.32
C LEU A 233 -15.84 -1.51 -12.25
N CYS A 234 -15.30 -2.65 -12.72
CA CYS A 234 -14.18 -2.63 -13.66
C CYS A 234 -14.57 -1.99 -15.00
N GLN A 235 -15.80 -2.21 -15.46
CA GLN A 235 -16.30 -1.58 -16.69
C GLN A 235 -16.46 -0.06 -16.55
N ASP A 236 -16.91 0.42 -15.38
CA ASP A 236 -17.02 1.86 -15.12
C ASP A 236 -15.63 2.53 -15.17
N ILE A 237 -14.61 1.89 -14.61
CA ILE A 237 -13.22 2.37 -14.71
C ILE A 237 -12.74 2.38 -16.16
N GLU A 238 -12.99 1.31 -16.94
CA GLU A 238 -12.62 1.25 -18.37
C GLU A 238 -13.27 2.37 -19.17
N ASN A 239 -14.51 2.73 -18.86
CA ASN A 239 -15.26 3.79 -19.54
C ASN A 239 -14.63 5.19 -19.32
N GLN A 240 -13.71 5.35 -18.37
CA GLN A 240 -12.94 6.60 -18.16
C GLN A 240 -11.77 6.76 -19.15
N GLY A 241 -11.61 5.83 -20.09
CA GLY A 241 -10.66 5.95 -21.19
C GLY A 241 -9.22 5.49 -20.89
N TYR A 242 -9.03 4.69 -19.84
CA TYR A 242 -7.74 4.01 -19.60
C TYR A 242 -7.40 3.06 -20.75
N ASP A 243 -6.15 3.09 -21.20
CA ASP A 243 -5.72 2.31 -22.36
C ASP A 243 -4.24 1.89 -22.23
N LEU A 244 -4.02 0.62 -21.91
CA LEU A 244 -2.66 0.07 -21.73
C LEU A 244 -1.84 0.06 -23.04
N SER A 245 -2.46 0.15 -24.21
CA SER A 245 -1.73 0.19 -25.47
C SER A 245 -0.96 1.50 -25.68
N LYS A 246 -1.29 2.54 -24.92
CA LYS A 246 -0.71 3.88 -25.03
C LYS A 246 0.46 4.14 -24.07
N MET A 247 0.83 3.17 -23.23
CA MET A 247 1.90 3.34 -22.27
C MET A 247 2.77 2.09 -22.15
N ASP A 248 4.06 2.30 -21.90
CA ASP A 248 4.97 1.22 -21.53
C ASP A 248 4.71 0.77 -20.09
N TYR A 249 4.92 -0.51 -19.79
CA TYR A 249 4.86 -1.04 -18.44
C TYR A 249 5.78 -0.26 -17.47
N ALA A 250 6.97 0.15 -17.96
CA ALA A 250 7.94 0.90 -17.19
C ALA A 250 7.47 2.31 -16.76
N ASP A 251 6.45 2.88 -17.43
CA ASP A 251 5.95 4.23 -17.12
C ASP A 251 5.25 4.32 -15.75
N ASN A 252 5.01 3.19 -15.10
CA ASN A 252 4.51 3.16 -13.70
C ASN A 252 5.61 3.44 -12.66
N TRP A 253 6.88 3.42 -13.06
CA TRP A 253 8.08 3.64 -12.22
C TRP A 253 9.09 4.52 -12.96
N TYR A 254 10.37 4.33 -12.69
CA TYR A 254 11.40 4.92 -13.52
C TYR A 254 11.52 4.17 -14.84
N ASN A 255 11.28 4.88 -15.93
CA ASN A 255 11.42 4.32 -17.27
C ASN A 255 12.83 4.62 -17.82
N GLU A 256 13.65 3.59 -17.90
CA GLU A 256 15.04 3.67 -18.39
C GLU A 256 15.15 4.21 -19.81
N LYS A 257 14.18 3.89 -20.69
CA LYS A 257 14.19 4.34 -22.09
C LYS A 257 13.93 5.83 -22.24
N THR A 258 13.04 6.36 -21.42
CA THR A 258 12.66 7.79 -21.47
C THR A 258 13.40 8.62 -20.43
N LYS A 259 14.14 7.98 -19.51
CA LYS A 259 14.82 8.58 -18.36
C LYS A 259 13.88 9.44 -17.48
N LYS A 260 12.62 8.99 -17.36
CA LYS A 260 11.58 9.71 -16.60
C LYS A 260 11.05 8.86 -15.46
N LEU A 261 10.75 9.53 -14.36
CA LEU A 261 9.96 9.03 -13.25
C LEU A 261 8.59 9.72 -13.32
N LEU A 262 7.54 8.94 -13.62
CA LEU A 262 6.18 9.45 -13.61
C LEU A 262 5.56 9.25 -12.24
N LYS A 263 4.67 10.17 -11.86
CA LYS A 263 3.85 10.12 -10.66
C LYS A 263 2.40 10.36 -11.06
N ASN A 264 1.48 9.58 -10.47
CA ASN A 264 0.07 9.65 -10.84
C ASN A 264 -0.16 9.50 -12.35
N GLY A 265 0.62 8.60 -12.97
CA GLY A 265 0.65 8.37 -14.40
C GLY A 265 -0.70 7.94 -14.98
N PRO A 266 -0.77 7.74 -16.32
CA PRO A 266 -2.04 7.42 -17.00
C PRO A 266 -2.71 6.13 -16.52
N GLU A 267 -1.94 5.13 -16.06
CA GLU A 267 -2.46 3.86 -15.55
C GLU A 267 -2.84 3.93 -14.07
N SER A 268 -2.30 4.90 -13.33
CA SER A 268 -2.44 4.98 -11.88
C SER A 268 -3.86 5.36 -11.47
N LEU A 269 -4.44 4.61 -10.53
CA LEU A 269 -5.71 4.92 -9.88
C LEU A 269 -5.50 5.47 -8.47
N PHE A 270 -4.51 4.94 -7.74
CA PHE A 270 -4.15 5.43 -6.41
C PHE A 270 -2.68 5.19 -6.11
N GLU A 271 -2.00 6.23 -5.66
CA GLU A 271 -0.60 6.19 -5.24
C GLU A 271 -0.42 6.89 -3.91
N ILE A 272 0.48 6.37 -3.07
CA ILE A 272 0.95 7.08 -1.90
C ILE A 272 2.01 8.08 -2.35
N GLN A 273 1.75 9.36 -2.05
CA GLN A 273 2.54 10.47 -2.54
C GLN A 273 3.77 10.69 -1.67
N TYR A 274 4.92 10.95 -2.31
CA TYR A 274 6.16 11.38 -1.65
C TYR A 274 6.74 12.58 -2.39
N THR A 275 7.28 13.55 -1.67
CA THR A 275 7.92 14.73 -2.28
C THR A 275 9.41 14.52 -2.52
N GLY A 276 10.05 13.64 -1.75
CA GLY A 276 11.50 13.51 -1.71
C GLY A 276 12.18 14.68 -1.00
N ASP A 277 11.45 15.45 -0.19
CA ASP A 277 12.01 16.56 0.58
C ASP A 277 12.71 16.02 1.85
N PRO A 278 14.06 16.12 1.93
CA PRO A 278 14.80 15.64 3.10
C PRO A 278 14.59 16.50 4.34
N ALA A 279 14.06 17.73 4.18
CA ALA A 279 13.76 18.61 5.31
C ALA A 279 12.45 18.23 6.02
N ALA A 280 11.66 17.31 5.46
CA ALA A 280 10.38 16.89 6.01
C ALA A 280 10.48 15.89 7.19
N GLY A 281 11.67 15.44 7.55
CA GLY A 281 11.91 14.53 8.68
C GLY A 281 13.07 13.57 8.45
N ASP A 282 13.56 12.98 9.53
CA ASP A 282 14.61 11.96 9.46
C ASP A 282 14.09 10.67 8.81
N PHE A 283 15.02 9.81 8.38
CA PHE A 283 14.71 8.55 7.67
C PHE A 283 13.69 7.66 8.41
N TRP A 284 13.76 7.55 9.73
CA TRP A 284 12.83 6.76 10.54
C TRP A 284 11.64 7.54 11.10
N ASP A 285 11.58 8.84 10.81
CA ASP A 285 10.50 9.71 11.27
C ASP A 285 9.22 9.44 10.46
N ASN A 286 8.08 9.47 11.12
CA ASN A 286 6.77 9.41 10.47
C ASN A 286 6.47 10.63 9.57
N ALA A 287 7.24 11.71 9.67
CA ALA A 287 7.20 12.85 8.77
C ALA A 287 8.05 12.65 7.50
N CYS A 288 8.83 11.57 7.38
CA CYS A 288 9.68 11.30 6.23
C CYS A 288 8.88 11.32 4.92
N GLN A 289 9.34 12.12 3.94
CA GLN A 289 8.72 12.28 2.63
C GLN A 289 9.51 11.59 1.51
N SER A 290 10.37 10.65 1.85
CA SER A 290 11.14 9.84 0.92
C SER A 290 10.56 8.43 0.76
N GLN A 291 10.46 7.96 -0.47
CA GLN A 291 10.12 6.56 -0.73
C GLN A 291 11.37 5.69 -0.53
N TRP A 292 11.28 4.67 0.33
CA TRP A 292 12.44 3.84 0.70
C TRP A 292 12.66 2.61 -0.17
N ARG A 293 11.66 2.20 -0.94
CA ARG A 293 11.78 0.99 -1.77
C ARG A 293 12.98 1.05 -2.70
N SER A 294 13.31 2.24 -3.21
CA SER A 294 14.46 2.42 -4.09
C SER A 294 15.76 1.98 -3.41
N VAL A 295 16.09 2.54 -2.26
CA VAL A 295 17.35 2.23 -1.57
C VAL A 295 17.35 0.81 -0.98
N PHE A 296 16.21 0.34 -0.47
CA PHE A 296 16.14 -1.00 0.14
C PHE A 296 16.20 -2.12 -0.91
N MET A 297 15.55 -1.97 -2.07
CA MET A 297 15.46 -3.01 -3.10
C MET A 297 16.70 -3.11 -3.98
N ALA A 298 17.35 -1.96 -4.25
CA ALA A 298 18.50 -1.90 -5.13
C ALA A 298 19.65 -2.79 -4.66
N PRO A 299 20.44 -3.36 -5.60
CA PRO A 299 21.61 -4.18 -5.26
C PRO A 299 22.55 -3.43 -4.30
N ARG A 300 23.05 -4.14 -3.29
CA ARG A 300 23.86 -3.54 -2.21
C ARG A 300 25.11 -2.89 -2.80
N ASP A 301 25.34 -1.63 -2.39
CA ASP A 301 26.53 -0.83 -2.73
C ASP A 301 26.86 -0.78 -4.25
N ALA A 302 25.83 -0.92 -5.09
CA ALA A 302 26.00 -0.91 -6.55
C ALA A 302 26.17 0.50 -7.13
N GLY A 303 25.91 1.55 -6.34
CA GLY A 303 25.94 2.94 -6.82
C GLY A 303 24.80 3.33 -7.77
N MET A 304 23.84 2.42 -8.00
CA MET A 304 22.71 2.60 -8.92
C MET A 304 21.68 3.59 -8.41
N VAL A 305 21.53 3.69 -7.09
CA VAL A 305 20.52 4.51 -6.43
C VAL A 305 21.14 5.38 -5.33
N GLY A 306 20.47 6.44 -4.94
CA GLY A 306 20.90 7.26 -3.81
C GLY A 306 21.05 6.42 -2.55
N GLY A 307 22.17 6.59 -1.82
CA GLY A 307 22.50 5.77 -0.66
C GLY A 307 23.12 4.41 -0.98
N GLY A 308 23.39 4.09 -2.24
CA GLY A 308 24.15 2.92 -2.70
C GLY A 308 23.36 1.63 -2.87
N GLY A 309 22.19 1.53 -2.27
CA GLY A 309 21.39 0.29 -2.26
C GLY A 309 21.70 -0.61 -1.05
N TYR A 310 20.68 -1.29 -0.52
CA TYR A 310 20.82 -2.16 0.66
C TYR A 310 20.64 -3.66 0.35
N GLY A 311 20.15 -4.01 -0.86
CA GLY A 311 19.98 -5.40 -1.27
C GLY A 311 19.04 -6.19 -0.35
N TRP A 312 17.95 -5.56 0.08
CA TRP A 312 17.08 -6.15 1.10
C TRP A 312 16.19 -7.27 0.58
N GLN A 313 15.87 -7.25 -0.72
CA GLN A 313 14.95 -8.21 -1.32
C GLN A 313 15.62 -8.91 -2.50
N HIS A 314 16.04 -10.15 -2.30
CA HIS A 314 16.61 -11.02 -3.32
C HIS A 314 15.54 -11.90 -3.94
N VAL A 315 15.36 -11.80 -5.26
CA VAL A 315 14.31 -12.51 -6.00
C VAL A 315 14.62 -14.00 -6.06
N CYS A 316 13.61 -14.85 -5.86
CA CYS A 316 13.76 -16.30 -5.95
C CYS A 316 13.85 -16.78 -7.40
N GLU A 317 14.67 -17.77 -7.66
CA GLU A 317 14.87 -18.34 -9.01
C GLU A 317 13.59 -18.86 -9.65
N HIS A 318 12.71 -19.52 -8.88
CA HIS A 318 11.42 -20.01 -9.38
C HIS A 318 10.48 -18.88 -9.86
N PHE A 319 10.64 -17.65 -9.33
CA PHE A 319 9.92 -16.49 -9.83
C PHE A 319 10.52 -16.03 -11.17
N VAL A 320 11.84 -15.95 -11.26
CA VAL A 320 12.54 -15.57 -12.49
C VAL A 320 12.20 -16.51 -13.63
N ASN A 321 12.17 -17.83 -13.36
CA ASN A 321 11.84 -18.87 -14.31
C ASN A 321 10.35 -18.93 -14.68
N ALA A 322 9.48 -18.19 -13.99
CA ALA A 322 8.08 -18.11 -14.33
C ALA A 322 7.76 -17.14 -15.48
N TYR A 323 8.70 -16.26 -15.86
CA TYR A 323 8.53 -15.40 -17.03
C TYR A 323 8.48 -16.18 -18.31
N GLU A 324 7.48 -15.92 -19.15
CA GLU A 324 7.40 -16.46 -20.51
C GLU A 324 8.50 -15.87 -21.40
N LYS A 325 8.92 -16.63 -22.40
CA LYS A 325 9.93 -16.14 -23.35
C LYS A 325 9.43 -14.90 -24.09
N GLY A 326 10.18 -13.82 -24.00
CA GLY A 326 9.84 -12.55 -24.66
C GLY A 326 8.99 -11.60 -23.81
N ASP A 327 8.70 -11.96 -22.55
CA ASP A 327 7.98 -11.06 -21.62
C ASP A 327 8.83 -9.82 -21.32
N LYS A 328 8.40 -8.68 -21.84
CA LYS A 328 9.10 -7.39 -21.71
C LYS A 328 9.13 -6.85 -20.28
N ARG A 329 8.27 -7.36 -19.39
CA ARG A 329 8.21 -6.91 -17.99
C ARG A 329 9.39 -7.39 -17.18
N LYS A 330 10.04 -8.48 -17.59
CA LYS A 330 11.20 -9.04 -16.87
C LYS A 330 12.29 -8.02 -16.66
N ASP A 331 12.70 -7.32 -17.73
CA ASP A 331 13.79 -6.33 -17.71
C ASP A 331 13.47 -5.08 -16.86
N VAL A 332 12.20 -4.79 -16.64
CA VAL A 332 11.74 -3.69 -15.79
C VAL A 332 11.64 -4.13 -14.33
N THR A 333 11.29 -5.40 -14.09
CA THR A 333 10.91 -5.89 -12.76
C THR A 333 12.10 -6.37 -11.95
N ILE A 334 13.08 -7.01 -12.57
CA ILE A 334 14.21 -7.67 -11.89
C ILE A 334 15.56 -7.35 -12.54
N PHE A 335 16.61 -7.31 -11.70
CA PHE A 335 18.00 -7.40 -12.14
C PHE A 335 18.41 -8.87 -12.23
N TYR A 336 19.13 -9.23 -13.28
CA TYR A 336 19.69 -10.56 -13.53
C TYR A 336 20.92 -10.46 -14.43
N GLU A 337 21.74 -11.49 -14.52
CA GLU A 337 22.93 -11.50 -15.37
C GLU A 337 22.58 -11.23 -16.83
N GLY A 338 23.18 -10.18 -17.42
CA GLY A 338 22.92 -9.75 -18.78
C GLY A 338 21.61 -8.98 -18.99
N CYS A 339 20.93 -8.55 -17.93
CA CYS A 339 19.81 -7.60 -18.06
C CYS A 339 20.32 -6.24 -18.60
N PRO A 340 19.45 -5.41 -19.19
CA PRO A 340 19.84 -4.05 -19.59
C PRO A 340 20.43 -3.24 -18.42
N ASP A 341 21.43 -2.42 -18.70
CA ASP A 341 22.02 -1.50 -17.72
C ASP A 341 20.97 -0.63 -17.04
N PHE A 342 21.27 -0.17 -15.84
CA PHE A 342 20.44 0.75 -15.10
C PHE A 342 21.22 2.04 -14.85
N ASP A 343 20.77 3.13 -15.48
CA ASP A 343 21.46 4.44 -15.49
C ASP A 343 22.94 4.29 -15.86
N ASP A 344 23.19 3.52 -16.96
CA ASP A 344 24.49 3.19 -17.53
C ASP A 344 25.41 2.35 -16.60
N ILE A 345 24.84 1.69 -15.58
CA ILE A 345 25.56 0.78 -14.68
C ILE A 345 25.14 -0.66 -14.95
N GLU A 346 26.09 -1.54 -15.23
CA GLU A 346 25.89 -2.97 -15.40
C GLU A 346 25.56 -3.64 -14.06
N TYR A 347 24.64 -4.60 -14.08
CA TYR A 347 24.29 -5.38 -12.89
C TYR A 347 25.30 -6.47 -12.60
N GLU A 348 25.77 -6.54 -11.36
CA GLU A 348 26.64 -7.59 -10.83
C GLU A 348 25.85 -8.64 -10.04
N PRO A 349 25.67 -9.89 -10.54
CA PRO A 349 24.90 -10.93 -9.82
C PRO A 349 25.44 -11.30 -8.44
N THR A 350 26.73 -11.09 -8.22
CA THR A 350 27.40 -11.37 -6.92
C THR A 350 26.91 -10.48 -5.77
N ARG A 351 26.17 -9.41 -6.08
CA ARG A 351 25.54 -8.54 -5.09
C ARG A 351 24.23 -9.11 -4.53
N SER A 352 23.84 -10.30 -4.97
CA SER A 352 22.67 -11.02 -4.50
C SER A 352 23.04 -12.47 -4.12
N THR A 353 22.43 -13.00 -3.06
CA THR A 353 22.57 -14.41 -2.67
C THR A 353 21.88 -15.37 -3.65
N THR A 354 20.99 -14.86 -4.48
CA THR A 354 20.27 -15.62 -5.51
C THR A 354 20.72 -15.29 -6.95
N GLY A 355 21.55 -14.28 -7.13
CA GLY A 355 21.89 -13.72 -8.44
C GLY A 355 20.87 -12.73 -8.99
N TYR A 356 19.80 -12.39 -8.24
CA TYR A 356 18.67 -11.57 -8.69
C TYR A 356 18.27 -10.55 -7.62
N ASN A 357 17.96 -9.31 -8.04
CA ASN A 357 17.39 -8.26 -7.20
C ASN A 357 16.11 -7.68 -7.82
N VAL A 358 15.28 -7.02 -7.03
CA VAL A 358 14.16 -6.23 -7.52
C VAL A 358 14.68 -4.94 -8.17
N ARG A 359 14.25 -4.68 -9.41
CA ARG A 359 14.61 -3.48 -10.19
C ARG A 359 13.50 -2.43 -10.22
N LYS A 360 12.27 -2.89 -10.29
CA LYS A 360 11.05 -2.12 -10.52
C LYS A 360 10.95 -0.81 -9.71
N TRP A 361 11.38 -0.83 -8.45
CA TRP A 361 11.27 0.31 -7.53
C TRP A 361 12.50 1.22 -7.50
N CYS A 362 13.56 0.86 -8.21
CA CYS A 362 14.81 1.62 -8.20
C CYS A 362 14.66 2.96 -8.93
N VAL A 363 15.19 4.01 -8.31
CA VAL A 363 15.27 5.36 -8.88
C VAL A 363 16.74 5.73 -8.96
N PRO A 364 17.27 6.08 -10.15
CA PRO A 364 18.70 6.26 -10.35
C PRO A 364 19.24 7.52 -9.65
N THR A 365 20.55 7.53 -9.45
CA THR A 365 21.25 8.66 -8.84
C THR A 365 21.11 9.96 -9.62
N SER A 366 20.85 9.88 -10.92
CA SER A 366 20.55 11.04 -11.77
C SER A 366 19.27 11.79 -11.40
N ILE A 367 18.31 11.10 -10.76
CA ILE A 367 17.05 11.70 -10.23
C ILE A 367 17.14 11.87 -8.72
N ASN A 368 17.68 10.90 -8.01
CA ASN A 368 17.76 10.84 -6.56
C ASN A 368 19.14 10.42 -6.10
N ASN A 369 19.94 11.37 -5.58
CA ASN A 369 21.34 11.13 -5.21
C ASN A 369 21.59 10.85 -3.72
N LYS A 370 20.53 10.80 -2.89
CA LYS A 370 20.62 10.50 -1.45
C LYS A 370 19.61 9.42 -1.06
N PHE A 371 19.86 8.75 0.05
CA PHE A 371 18.98 7.68 0.53
C PHE A 371 17.61 8.18 1.04
N ASP A 372 17.52 9.44 1.46
CA ASP A 372 16.41 10.07 2.17
C ASP A 372 15.63 11.11 1.33
N ASN A 373 15.84 11.16 0.02
CA ASN A 373 15.17 12.14 -0.84
C ASN A 373 14.56 11.56 -2.12
N CYS A 374 14.15 10.29 -2.09
CA CYS A 374 13.51 9.66 -3.25
C CYS A 374 12.08 10.20 -3.45
N PRO A 375 11.78 10.86 -4.58
CA PRO A 375 10.48 11.47 -4.85
C PRO A 375 9.46 10.49 -5.43
N ALA A 376 9.82 9.24 -5.69
CA ALA A 376 8.93 8.25 -6.30
C ALA A 376 7.71 7.97 -5.41
N ASN A 377 6.56 7.82 -6.02
CA ASN A 377 5.36 7.38 -5.31
C ASN A 377 5.34 5.85 -5.13
N THR A 378 4.48 5.38 -4.23
CA THR A 378 4.16 3.96 -4.14
C THR A 378 2.82 3.71 -4.81
N VAL A 379 2.83 2.99 -5.93
CA VAL A 379 1.61 2.57 -6.64
C VAL A 379 0.85 1.56 -5.79
N VAL A 380 -0.44 1.79 -5.58
CA VAL A 380 -1.35 0.92 -4.81
C VAL A 380 -2.38 0.26 -5.72
N TYR A 381 -3.05 1.05 -6.57
CA TYR A 381 -4.01 0.57 -7.55
C TYR A 381 -3.69 1.13 -8.92
N ARG A 382 -3.75 0.28 -9.95
CA ARG A 382 -3.53 0.65 -11.34
C ARG A 382 -4.40 -0.16 -12.30
N PHE A 383 -4.57 0.34 -13.49
CA PHE A 383 -5.58 -0.16 -14.43
C PHE A 383 -5.35 -1.61 -14.89
N ALA A 384 -4.10 -2.10 -14.95
CA ALA A 384 -3.85 -3.51 -15.26
C ALA A 384 -4.44 -4.46 -14.21
N ASP A 385 -4.42 -4.08 -12.91
CA ASP A 385 -5.08 -4.86 -11.86
C ASP A 385 -6.60 -4.91 -12.08
N VAL A 386 -7.21 -3.82 -12.52
CA VAL A 386 -8.65 -3.76 -12.87
C VAL A 386 -8.99 -4.75 -13.99
N LEU A 387 -8.20 -4.79 -15.06
CA LEU A 387 -8.40 -5.73 -16.16
C LEU A 387 -8.27 -7.19 -15.70
N LEU A 388 -7.28 -7.48 -14.86
CA LEU A 388 -7.07 -8.83 -14.34
C LEU A 388 -8.15 -9.24 -13.32
N MET A 389 -8.66 -8.32 -12.52
CA MET A 389 -9.83 -8.57 -11.66
C MET A 389 -11.10 -8.84 -12.49
N LYS A 390 -11.30 -8.10 -13.57
CA LYS A 390 -12.41 -8.33 -14.51
C LYS A 390 -12.31 -9.71 -15.19
N ALA A 391 -11.10 -10.09 -15.64
CA ALA A 391 -10.87 -11.40 -16.22
C ALA A 391 -11.22 -12.53 -15.24
N GLU A 392 -10.79 -12.39 -13.98
CA GLU A 392 -11.08 -13.34 -12.92
C GLU A 392 -12.59 -13.44 -12.67
N ALA A 393 -13.27 -12.31 -12.47
CA ALA A 393 -14.70 -12.27 -12.21
C ALA A 393 -15.53 -12.86 -13.36
N LEU A 394 -15.17 -12.57 -14.61
CA LEU A 394 -15.82 -13.16 -15.79
C LEU A 394 -15.63 -14.70 -15.83
N ASN A 395 -14.43 -15.19 -15.50
CA ASN A 395 -14.19 -16.62 -15.44
C ASN A 395 -14.99 -17.30 -14.32
N GLU A 396 -15.08 -16.68 -13.14
CA GLU A 396 -15.91 -17.18 -12.02
C GLU A 396 -17.41 -17.19 -12.36
N LEU A 397 -17.87 -16.29 -13.22
CA LEU A 397 -19.23 -16.28 -13.79
C LEU A 397 -19.43 -17.30 -14.94
N GLN A 398 -18.46 -18.18 -15.20
CA GLN A 398 -18.46 -19.14 -16.33
C GLN A 398 -18.51 -18.44 -17.72
N GLN A 399 -18.04 -17.21 -17.79
CA GLN A 399 -17.90 -16.44 -19.02
C GLN A 399 -16.45 -16.48 -19.51
N THR A 400 -15.84 -17.64 -19.52
CA THR A 400 -14.40 -17.86 -19.77
C THR A 400 -13.93 -17.25 -21.10
N LYS A 401 -14.73 -17.35 -22.15
CA LYS A 401 -14.42 -16.70 -23.44
C LYS A 401 -14.34 -15.18 -23.33
N GLN A 402 -15.19 -14.56 -22.52
CA GLN A 402 -15.17 -13.12 -22.30
C GLN A 402 -13.97 -12.70 -21.43
N ALA A 403 -13.55 -13.56 -20.50
CA ALA A 403 -12.36 -13.33 -19.66
C ALA A 403 -11.07 -13.19 -20.48
N GLN A 404 -11.01 -13.77 -21.69
CA GLN A 404 -9.85 -13.61 -22.58
C GLN A 404 -9.58 -12.14 -22.95
N VAL A 405 -10.63 -11.33 -23.08
CA VAL A 405 -10.47 -9.93 -23.58
C VAL A 405 -9.62 -9.10 -22.64
N PRO A 406 -9.98 -8.88 -21.35
CA PRO A 406 -9.17 -8.09 -20.43
C PRO A 406 -7.82 -8.73 -20.14
N LEU A 407 -7.71 -10.06 -20.06
CA LEU A 407 -6.45 -10.78 -19.88
C LEU A 407 -5.49 -10.48 -21.03
N ASN A 408 -5.95 -10.58 -22.27
CA ASN A 408 -5.12 -10.42 -23.46
C ASN A 408 -4.69 -8.95 -23.72
N ILE A 409 -5.41 -7.96 -23.20
CA ILE A 409 -4.95 -6.56 -23.21
C ILE A 409 -3.64 -6.43 -22.38
N VAL A 410 -3.59 -7.03 -21.20
CA VAL A 410 -2.39 -7.02 -20.34
C VAL A 410 -1.25 -7.78 -21.02
N ARG A 411 -1.52 -8.97 -21.56
CA ARG A 411 -0.52 -9.79 -22.26
C ARG A 411 0.04 -9.11 -23.50
N ALA A 412 -0.78 -8.43 -24.28
CA ALA A 412 -0.35 -7.69 -25.45
C ALA A 412 0.66 -6.59 -25.11
N ARG A 413 0.44 -5.84 -24.02
CA ARG A 413 1.43 -4.86 -23.52
C ARG A 413 2.74 -5.53 -23.11
N ALA A 414 2.68 -6.71 -22.50
CA ALA A 414 3.84 -7.49 -22.13
C ALA A 414 4.60 -8.09 -23.35
N GLY A 415 4.00 -8.03 -24.55
CA GLY A 415 4.56 -8.60 -25.78
C GLY A 415 4.35 -10.11 -25.90
N LEU A 416 3.35 -10.64 -25.23
CA LEU A 416 3.03 -12.06 -25.18
C LEU A 416 1.85 -12.43 -26.09
N ASP A 417 1.86 -13.67 -26.56
CA ASP A 417 0.76 -14.22 -27.34
C ASP A 417 -0.54 -14.28 -26.53
N PRO A 418 -1.71 -14.14 -27.19
CA PRO A 418 -2.98 -14.20 -26.53
C PRO A 418 -3.30 -15.60 -25.99
N VAL A 419 -3.95 -15.65 -24.83
CA VAL A 419 -4.58 -16.85 -24.29
C VAL A 419 -5.94 -17.05 -24.99
N THR A 420 -6.19 -18.26 -25.47
CA THR A 420 -7.41 -18.60 -26.26
C THR A 420 -8.21 -19.75 -25.67
N THR A 421 -7.83 -20.25 -24.49
CA THR A 421 -8.53 -21.36 -23.83
C THR A 421 -9.93 -20.97 -23.41
N GLU A 422 -10.90 -21.86 -23.60
CA GLU A 422 -12.26 -21.75 -23.08
C GLU A 422 -12.50 -22.70 -21.87
N ASP A 423 -11.45 -23.43 -21.44
CA ASP A 423 -11.51 -24.22 -20.21
C ASP A 423 -11.38 -23.32 -18.97
N TYR A 424 -12.35 -23.46 -18.06
CA TYR A 424 -12.43 -22.64 -16.85
C TYR A 424 -11.18 -22.76 -15.97
N THR A 425 -10.70 -24.00 -15.78
CA THR A 425 -9.57 -24.26 -14.86
C THR A 425 -8.26 -23.76 -15.46
N GLU A 426 -8.05 -23.99 -16.76
CA GLU A 426 -6.88 -23.47 -17.45
C GLU A 426 -6.89 -21.94 -17.44
N MET A 427 -8.03 -21.30 -17.71
CA MET A 427 -8.18 -19.83 -17.65
C MET A 427 -7.89 -19.30 -16.26
N LYS A 428 -8.42 -19.92 -15.19
CA LYS A 428 -8.10 -19.55 -13.80
C LYS A 428 -6.60 -19.56 -13.56
N ASN A 429 -5.91 -20.61 -13.99
CA ASN A 429 -4.46 -20.73 -13.84
C ASN A 429 -3.70 -19.65 -14.65
N ARG A 430 -4.17 -19.34 -15.86
CA ARG A 430 -3.58 -18.26 -16.69
C ARG A 430 -3.75 -16.89 -16.05
N ILE A 431 -4.91 -16.60 -15.49
CA ILE A 431 -5.17 -15.34 -14.78
C ILE A 431 -4.30 -15.23 -13.52
N ILE A 432 -4.20 -16.28 -12.72
CA ILE A 432 -3.34 -16.31 -11.52
C ILE A 432 -1.87 -16.08 -11.92
N HIS A 433 -1.41 -16.71 -12.99
CA HIS A 433 -0.06 -16.50 -13.51
C HIS A 433 0.16 -15.07 -14.01
N GLU A 434 -0.77 -14.54 -14.80
CA GLU A 434 -0.66 -13.18 -15.33
C GLU A 434 -0.65 -12.12 -14.22
N ARG A 435 -1.51 -12.27 -13.19
CA ARG A 435 -1.49 -11.42 -12.00
C ARG A 435 -0.14 -11.47 -11.28
N ARG A 436 0.44 -12.68 -11.16
CA ARG A 436 1.75 -12.87 -10.53
C ARG A 436 2.87 -12.11 -11.26
N MET A 437 2.88 -12.15 -12.60
CA MET A 437 3.90 -11.48 -13.41
C MET A 437 3.66 -9.97 -13.53
N GLU A 438 2.42 -9.58 -13.76
CA GLU A 438 2.03 -8.19 -13.96
C GLU A 438 2.21 -7.34 -12.69
N LEU A 439 1.70 -7.84 -11.55
CA LEU A 439 1.68 -7.13 -10.27
C LEU A 439 2.85 -7.52 -9.35
N ALA A 440 3.91 -8.07 -9.92
CA ALA A 440 5.09 -8.52 -9.19
C ALA A 440 5.68 -7.42 -8.31
N PHE A 441 5.94 -7.72 -7.06
CA PHE A 441 6.53 -6.81 -6.06
C PHE A 441 5.74 -5.53 -5.78
N GLU A 442 4.41 -5.55 -6.00
CA GLU A 442 3.50 -4.44 -5.68
C GLU A 442 2.67 -4.71 -4.41
N GLY A 443 2.92 -5.83 -3.71
CA GLY A 443 2.23 -6.17 -2.47
C GLY A 443 0.88 -6.88 -2.66
N HIS A 444 0.57 -7.35 -3.88
CA HIS A 444 -0.71 -8.03 -4.17
C HIS A 444 -0.64 -9.54 -3.98
N ARG A 445 0.48 -10.18 -4.32
CA ARG A 445 0.61 -11.63 -4.45
C ARG A 445 0.19 -12.40 -3.20
N TRP A 446 0.62 -11.96 -2.01
CA TRP A 446 0.23 -12.61 -0.76
C TRP A 446 -1.28 -12.68 -0.59
N PHE A 447 -1.95 -11.56 -0.76
CA PHE A 447 -3.40 -11.47 -0.60
C PHE A 447 -4.17 -12.22 -1.69
N ASP A 448 -3.64 -12.31 -2.92
CA ASP A 448 -4.23 -13.15 -3.96
C ASP A 448 -4.13 -14.63 -3.58
N MET A 449 -2.98 -15.08 -3.07
CA MET A 449 -2.76 -16.48 -2.71
C MET A 449 -3.67 -16.96 -1.57
N ILE A 450 -3.82 -16.14 -0.51
CA ILE A 450 -4.57 -16.55 0.68
C ILE A 450 -6.09 -16.54 0.50
N ARG A 451 -6.63 -15.89 -0.54
CA ARG A 451 -8.06 -15.89 -0.86
C ARG A 451 -8.48 -17.03 -1.78
N ILE A 452 -7.54 -17.59 -2.53
CA ILE A 452 -7.82 -18.67 -3.47
C ILE A 452 -7.98 -20.00 -2.71
N ASP A 453 -9.06 -20.71 -2.99
CA ASP A 453 -9.39 -22.03 -2.44
C ASP A 453 -9.32 -22.07 -0.89
N GLY A 454 -9.79 -20.99 -0.23
CA GLY A 454 -9.76 -20.86 1.22
C GLY A 454 -8.35 -20.83 1.82
N GLY A 455 -7.36 -20.41 1.04
CA GLY A 455 -5.95 -20.35 1.42
C GLY A 455 -5.15 -21.63 1.11
N GLN A 456 -5.80 -22.70 0.65
CA GLN A 456 -5.09 -23.94 0.33
C GLN A 456 -4.08 -23.75 -0.79
N TYR A 457 -4.40 -22.93 -1.81
CA TYR A 457 -3.46 -22.54 -2.86
C TYR A 457 -2.16 -21.95 -2.29
N ALA A 458 -2.25 -21.06 -1.30
CA ALA A 458 -1.06 -20.49 -0.66
C ALA A 458 -0.22 -21.55 0.05
N VAL A 459 -0.87 -22.43 0.81
CA VAL A 459 -0.20 -23.53 1.54
C VAL A 459 0.54 -24.46 0.57
N ASP A 460 -0.11 -24.88 -0.52
CA ASP A 460 0.46 -25.83 -1.47
C ASP A 460 1.62 -25.18 -2.26
N PHE A 461 1.43 -23.96 -2.75
CA PHE A 461 2.49 -23.22 -3.43
C PHE A 461 3.72 -23.02 -2.53
N LEU A 462 3.51 -22.53 -1.32
CA LEU A 462 4.62 -22.25 -0.40
C LEU A 462 5.36 -23.52 0.05
N LYS A 463 4.66 -24.62 0.27
CA LYS A 463 5.29 -25.93 0.48
C LYS A 463 6.12 -26.37 -0.71
N GLY A 464 5.59 -26.14 -1.93
CA GLY A 464 6.30 -26.45 -3.19
C GLY A 464 7.61 -25.70 -3.34
N VAL A 465 7.69 -24.44 -2.82
CA VAL A 465 8.92 -23.64 -2.82
C VAL A 465 9.72 -23.75 -1.51
N GLY A 466 9.46 -24.78 -0.70
CA GLY A 466 10.29 -25.18 0.45
C GLY A 466 9.94 -24.54 1.80
N LYS A 467 8.80 -23.83 1.93
CA LYS A 467 8.35 -23.27 3.21
C LYS A 467 7.70 -24.36 4.08
N LYS A 468 8.41 -24.84 5.08
CA LYS A 468 8.00 -26.05 5.85
C LYS A 468 6.92 -25.79 6.90
N ASN A 469 6.87 -24.58 7.48
CA ASN A 469 6.01 -24.29 8.64
C ASN A 469 4.65 -23.70 8.24
N VAL A 470 4.40 -23.50 6.93
CA VAL A 470 3.15 -22.94 6.43
C VAL A 470 1.99 -23.93 6.62
N ASN A 471 0.89 -23.43 7.14
CA ASN A 471 -0.41 -24.12 7.25
C ASN A 471 -1.53 -23.06 7.29
N LEU A 472 -2.78 -23.45 7.21
CA LEU A 472 -3.91 -22.54 7.12
C LEU A 472 -3.98 -21.54 8.31
N ASN A 473 -3.65 -21.98 9.53
CA ASN A 473 -3.67 -21.09 10.71
C ASN A 473 -2.59 -20.00 10.63
N ARG A 474 -1.48 -20.28 9.94
CA ARG A 474 -0.35 -19.34 9.79
C ARG A 474 -0.49 -18.38 8.60
N LEU A 475 -1.62 -18.43 7.87
CA LEU A 475 -1.90 -17.45 6.82
C LEU A 475 -2.34 -16.08 7.38
N LEU A 476 -2.83 -16.06 8.61
CA LEU A 476 -3.00 -14.81 9.36
C LEU A 476 -1.74 -14.54 10.21
N LEU A 477 -1.44 -13.28 10.46
CA LEU A 477 -0.35 -12.90 11.36
C LEU A 477 -0.78 -13.07 12.82
N PRO A 478 0.18 -13.23 13.75
CA PRO A 478 -0.12 -13.21 15.18
C PRO A 478 -0.61 -11.82 15.59
N VAL A 479 -1.64 -11.77 16.44
CA VAL A 479 -2.01 -10.53 17.12
C VAL A 479 -0.87 -10.17 18.08
N PRO A 480 -0.37 -8.91 18.06
CA PRO A 480 0.75 -8.52 18.90
C PRO A 480 0.49 -8.74 20.39
N GLN A 481 1.44 -9.36 21.10
CA GLN A 481 1.30 -9.62 22.55
C GLN A 481 1.09 -8.34 23.34
N VAL A 482 1.76 -7.26 22.96
CA VAL A 482 1.62 -5.95 23.62
C VAL A 482 0.21 -5.37 23.55
N GLU A 483 -0.57 -5.72 22.53
CA GLU A 483 -1.95 -5.31 22.40
C GLU A 483 -2.89 -6.19 23.26
N ILE A 484 -2.59 -7.48 23.36
CA ILE A 484 -3.29 -8.41 24.24
C ILE A 484 -3.05 -8.03 25.70
N ASP A 485 -1.80 -7.72 26.07
CA ASP A 485 -1.43 -7.29 27.43
C ASP A 485 -2.09 -5.96 27.83
N ALA A 486 -2.23 -5.05 26.85
CA ALA A 486 -2.88 -3.76 27.07
C ALA A 486 -4.42 -3.87 27.12
N ASN A 487 -5.00 -4.89 26.50
CA ASN A 487 -6.44 -5.10 26.41
C ASN A 487 -6.76 -6.60 26.48
N GLY A 488 -7.12 -7.08 27.67
CA GLY A 488 -7.43 -8.50 27.93
C GLY A 488 -8.64 -9.06 27.15
N ASP A 489 -9.43 -8.20 26.48
CA ASP A 489 -10.53 -8.62 25.62
C ASP A 489 -10.06 -9.05 24.20
N ILE A 490 -8.79 -8.80 23.88
CA ILE A 490 -8.19 -9.21 22.62
C ILE A 490 -7.66 -10.64 22.72
N THR A 491 -8.17 -11.52 21.88
CA THR A 491 -7.75 -12.92 21.78
C THR A 491 -6.70 -13.11 20.67
N GLN A 492 -5.89 -14.16 20.78
CA GLN A 492 -4.89 -14.51 19.77
C GLN A 492 -5.52 -15.28 18.58
N ASN A 493 -4.88 -15.21 17.41
CA ASN A 493 -5.22 -16.06 16.26
C ASN A 493 -4.84 -17.53 16.52
N PRO A 494 -5.59 -18.50 15.96
CA PRO A 494 -5.24 -19.90 16.06
C PRO A 494 -3.82 -20.20 15.53
N GLY A 495 -3.07 -21.00 16.26
CA GLY A 495 -1.70 -21.41 15.87
C GLY A 495 -0.57 -20.55 16.45
N TYR A 496 -0.91 -19.58 17.34
CA TYR A 496 0.05 -18.73 18.03
C TYR A 496 -0.07 -18.80 19.55
#